data_fe7f4955da8daaf11f7c8ea0baf91497
#
_entry.id   fe7f4955da8daaf11f7c8ea0baf91497
#
_cell.length_a   1.000
_cell.length_b   1.000
_cell.length_c   1.000
_cell.angle_alpha   90.00
_cell.angle_beta   90.00
_cell.angle_gamma   90.00
#
_symmetry.space_group_name_H-M   'P 1'
#
loop_
_entity.id
_entity.type
_entity.pdbx_description
1 polymer ?
#
loop_
_entity_poly.entity_id
_entity_poly.type
_entity_poly.pdbx_seq_one_letter_code
_entity_poly.pdbx_strand_id
1 'polypeptide(L)'
;MIAQIGMYRDHVVEKRRTPGSQTSLREANRGRIVDAVKKHGGLTQVELAGVTGLSAASVSNIVKELSGTGVLHTSPTTQSGRRAQNVTLAHALGLVVGVHFSTRHMRVALADVAHTVLAEHHVPLAKDHRADYELDKTAFLISDMLESVGATMAEVLAVGIALQAPLKRRTGTTARSGMLRGWDGVPVAEVMKRRLGRAVFVENAANLSALAELRMGAARGKNDAVFLEIGDSIGAGLILNGQVFSGHNGSAGEFGHTTIRENGPVCRCGNRGCLEAIAGGPAILENLKNTHGALKLNDVVSRAMAGDAGCVREIGDAGRHIGVAAANLCNLLDPERIVVGGELARAGELLLGPIRHATEHSVIVSDDSVPDIVQGQLGTRAATLGAIVYAVDQISVGTGSIVTRPL
;
A
#
# COMPACT_ATOMS: atom_id res chain seq x y z
N MET A 1 -59.44 29.41 -4.86
CA MET A 1 -58.68 30.50 -4.20
C MET A 1 -57.33 29.96 -3.88
N ILE A 2 -56.36 30.26 -4.73
CA ILE A 2 -55.06 29.63 -4.87
C ILE A 2 -54.06 30.54 -4.16
N ALA A 3 -53.31 29.99 -3.18
CA ALA A 3 -52.19 30.69 -2.55
C ALA A 3 -50.88 30.10 -3.09
N GLN A 4 -50.14 30.91 -3.83
CA GLN A 4 -48.77 30.67 -4.27
C GLN A 4 -47.81 30.74 -3.08
N ILE A 5 -46.99 29.73 -2.88
CA ILE A 5 -45.80 29.80 -2.03
C ILE A 5 -44.58 29.76 -2.97
N GLY A 6 -43.92 30.91 -3.03
CA GLY A 6 -42.70 31.09 -3.81
C GLY A 6 -41.52 30.33 -3.20
N MET A 7 -40.90 29.47 -4.00
CA MET A 7 -39.61 28.86 -3.68
C MET A 7 -38.50 29.83 -4.09
N TYR A 8 -37.78 30.36 -3.11
CA TYR A 8 -36.47 31.01 -3.32
C TYR A 8 -35.46 29.94 -3.69
N ARG A 9 -35.08 29.92 -4.95
CA ARG A 9 -33.88 29.18 -5.42
C ARG A 9 -32.70 30.12 -5.30
N ASP A 10 -31.84 29.89 -4.31
CA ASP A 10 -30.49 30.44 -4.31
C ASP A 10 -29.69 29.78 -5.45
N HIS A 11 -29.58 30.50 -6.54
CA HIS A 11 -28.64 30.17 -7.61
C HIS A 11 -27.25 30.54 -7.13
N VAL A 12 -26.49 29.56 -6.59
CA VAL A 12 -25.05 29.66 -6.55
C VAL A 12 -24.57 29.62 -8.00
N VAL A 13 -24.23 30.79 -8.53
CA VAL A 13 -23.66 30.96 -9.87
C VAL A 13 -22.25 30.38 -9.81
N GLU A 14 -22.13 29.13 -10.18
CA GLU A 14 -20.84 28.50 -10.48
C GLU A 14 -20.22 29.24 -11.68
N LYS A 15 -19.26 30.12 -11.43
CA LYS A 15 -18.51 30.82 -12.48
C LYS A 15 -17.88 29.79 -13.39
N ARG A 16 -18.48 29.53 -14.56
CA ARG A 16 -17.86 28.76 -15.65
C ARG A 16 -16.51 29.37 -15.98
N ARG A 17 -15.44 28.69 -15.59
CA ARG A 17 -14.06 29.11 -15.87
C ARG A 17 -13.78 28.91 -17.36
N THR A 18 -13.35 29.96 -18.04
CA THR A 18 -12.96 29.92 -19.45
C THR A 18 -11.67 29.10 -19.55
N PRO A 19 -11.62 28.01 -20.36
CA PRO A 19 -10.36 27.29 -20.60
C PRO A 19 -9.36 28.22 -21.28
N GLY A 20 -8.13 28.36 -20.68
CA GLY A 20 -7.05 29.14 -21.27
C GLY A 20 -6.74 30.48 -20.58
N SER A 21 -7.39 30.86 -19.48
CA SER A 21 -6.97 32.06 -18.73
C SER A 21 -5.66 31.82 -17.97
N GLN A 22 -4.83 32.88 -17.80
CA GLN A 22 -3.60 32.81 -17.00
C GLN A 22 -3.85 32.28 -15.57
N THR A 23 -5.02 32.57 -15.02
CA THR A 23 -5.46 32.07 -13.71
C THR A 23 -5.69 30.57 -13.72
N SER A 24 -6.36 30.01 -14.74
CA SER A 24 -6.58 28.55 -14.84
C SER A 24 -5.27 27.78 -15.09
N LEU A 25 -4.33 28.34 -15.86
CA LEU A 25 -3.01 27.75 -16.04
C LEU A 25 -2.21 27.75 -14.73
N ARG A 26 -2.27 28.85 -13.98
CA ARG A 26 -1.60 28.96 -12.67
C ARG A 26 -2.16 27.96 -11.66
N GLU A 27 -3.47 27.81 -11.60
CA GLU A 27 -4.12 26.78 -10.74
C GLU A 27 -3.76 25.35 -11.15
N ALA A 28 -3.73 25.07 -12.46
CA ALA A 28 -3.27 23.76 -12.96
C ALA A 28 -1.81 23.47 -12.59
N ASN A 29 -0.92 24.46 -12.67
CA ASN A 29 0.48 24.31 -12.29
C ASN A 29 0.65 24.15 -10.77
N ARG A 30 -0.16 24.81 -9.94
CA ARG A 30 -0.23 24.57 -8.48
C ARG A 30 -0.65 23.12 -8.19
N GLY A 31 -1.72 22.67 -8.85
CA GLY A 31 -2.18 21.29 -8.73
C GLY A 31 -1.09 20.29 -9.06
N ARG A 32 -0.35 20.47 -10.17
CA ARG A 32 0.79 19.62 -10.54
C ARG A 32 1.86 19.52 -9.45
N ILE A 33 2.21 20.63 -8.80
CA ILE A 33 3.20 20.63 -7.72
C ILE A 33 2.65 19.90 -6.50
N VAL A 34 1.43 20.18 -6.07
CA VAL A 34 0.80 19.50 -4.92
C VAL A 34 0.68 17.99 -5.19
N ASP A 35 0.22 17.60 -6.37
CA ASP A 35 0.11 16.19 -6.75
C ASP A 35 1.48 15.49 -6.82
N ALA A 36 2.53 16.17 -7.31
CA ALA A 36 3.88 15.64 -7.30
C ALA A 36 4.41 15.45 -5.87
N VAL A 37 4.21 16.41 -4.98
CA VAL A 37 4.62 16.30 -3.57
C VAL A 37 3.83 15.19 -2.87
N LYS A 38 2.52 15.08 -3.09
CA LYS A 38 1.70 13.97 -2.58
C LYS A 38 2.22 12.63 -3.07
N LYS A 39 2.48 12.55 -4.38
CA LYS A 39 2.89 11.32 -5.05
C LYS A 39 4.25 10.82 -4.57
N HIS A 40 5.19 11.69 -4.28
CA HIS A 40 6.59 11.34 -4.01
C HIS A 40 7.01 11.57 -2.54
N GLY A 41 6.13 12.10 -1.70
CA GLY A 41 6.41 12.48 -0.32
C GLY A 41 7.18 13.80 -0.25
N GLY A 42 8.49 13.78 -0.12
CA GLY A 42 9.34 14.97 -0.18
C GLY A 42 10.13 15.03 -1.47
N LEU A 43 10.17 16.19 -2.12
CA LEU A 43 10.95 16.45 -3.33
C LEU A 43 11.73 17.77 -3.21
N THR A 44 12.91 17.81 -3.76
CA THR A 44 13.62 19.08 -3.95
C THR A 44 12.97 19.91 -5.09
N GLN A 45 13.19 21.22 -5.12
CA GLN A 45 12.65 22.05 -6.19
C GLN A 45 13.18 21.64 -7.57
N VAL A 46 14.38 21.07 -7.65
CA VAL A 46 14.95 20.53 -8.90
C VAL A 46 14.20 19.29 -9.35
N GLU A 47 13.94 18.36 -8.43
CA GLU A 47 13.14 17.16 -8.71
C GLU A 47 11.71 17.54 -9.10
N LEU A 48 11.10 18.52 -8.40
CA LEU A 48 9.78 19.04 -8.77
C LEU A 48 9.75 19.59 -10.20
N ALA A 49 10.78 20.33 -10.61
CA ALA A 49 10.87 20.81 -11.99
C ALA A 49 10.93 19.65 -13.00
N GLY A 50 11.74 18.62 -12.72
CA GLY A 50 11.84 17.42 -13.56
C GLY A 50 10.53 16.65 -13.66
N VAL A 51 9.87 16.38 -12.52
CA VAL A 51 8.64 15.57 -12.47
C VAL A 51 7.43 16.32 -13.06
N THR A 52 7.34 17.63 -12.84
CA THR A 52 6.18 18.43 -13.30
C THR A 52 6.35 19.01 -14.70
N GLY A 53 7.56 19.03 -15.24
CA GLY A 53 7.89 19.69 -16.50
C GLY A 53 7.81 21.23 -16.44
N LEU A 54 7.76 21.81 -15.23
CA LEU A 54 7.72 23.26 -15.02
C LEU A 54 9.14 23.84 -14.98
N SER A 55 9.28 25.10 -15.38
CA SER A 55 10.57 25.79 -15.22
C SER A 55 10.93 25.95 -13.74
N ALA A 56 12.24 25.97 -13.42
CA ALA A 56 12.73 26.17 -12.06
C ALA A 56 12.19 27.46 -11.41
N ALA A 57 12.04 28.54 -12.19
CA ALA A 57 11.47 29.79 -11.72
C ALA A 57 9.99 29.65 -11.37
N SER A 58 9.20 28.92 -12.20
CA SER A 58 7.79 28.63 -11.92
C SER A 58 7.63 27.79 -10.66
N VAL A 59 8.46 26.73 -10.50
CA VAL A 59 8.46 25.89 -9.29
C VAL A 59 8.76 26.72 -8.06
N SER A 60 9.83 27.53 -8.08
CA SER A 60 10.24 28.37 -6.94
C SER A 60 9.12 29.34 -6.51
N ASN A 61 8.48 30.01 -7.49
CA ASN A 61 7.39 30.94 -7.21
C ASN A 61 6.17 30.25 -6.61
N ILE A 62 5.76 29.10 -7.17
CA ILE A 62 4.60 28.35 -6.70
C ILE A 62 4.87 27.74 -5.31
N VAL A 63 6.06 27.17 -5.09
CA VAL A 63 6.46 26.64 -3.77
C VAL A 63 6.42 27.75 -2.72
N LYS A 64 6.98 28.93 -3.00
CA LYS A 64 6.94 30.08 -2.08
C LYS A 64 5.51 30.50 -1.78
N GLU A 65 4.64 30.57 -2.77
CA GLU A 65 3.24 30.90 -2.62
C GLU A 65 2.50 29.87 -1.75
N LEU A 66 2.61 28.58 -2.08
CA LEU A 66 1.94 27.49 -1.36
C LEU A 66 2.50 27.31 0.06
N SER A 67 3.78 27.63 0.29
CA SER A 67 4.35 27.67 1.65
C SER A 67 3.79 28.82 2.45
N GLY A 68 3.61 29.99 1.82
CA GLY A 68 3.00 31.15 2.47
C GLY A 68 1.53 30.97 2.84
N THR A 69 0.82 30.08 2.16
CA THR A 69 -0.58 29.68 2.47
C THR A 69 -0.67 28.47 3.40
N GLY A 70 0.45 27.90 3.86
CA GLY A 70 0.46 26.73 4.74
C GLY A 70 0.10 25.40 4.07
N VAL A 71 0.12 25.32 2.74
CA VAL A 71 -0.12 24.06 1.98
C VAL A 71 1.15 23.23 1.88
N LEU A 72 2.30 23.88 1.67
CA LEU A 72 3.59 23.22 1.61
C LEU A 72 4.49 23.64 2.79
N HIS A 73 5.38 22.76 3.16
CA HIS A 73 6.48 23.02 4.07
C HIS A 73 7.81 22.83 3.36
N THR A 74 8.80 23.69 3.68
CA THR A 74 10.13 23.58 3.12
C THR A 74 11.16 23.42 4.24
N SER A 75 12.04 22.43 4.11
CA SER A 75 13.12 22.16 5.06
C SER A 75 14.47 22.07 4.35
N PRO A 76 15.58 22.49 5.00
CA PRO A 76 16.90 22.33 4.43
C PRO A 76 17.25 20.86 4.21
N THR A 77 17.87 20.56 3.08
CA THR A 77 18.40 19.23 2.74
C THR A 77 19.70 19.35 1.93
N THR A 78 20.34 18.22 1.69
CA THR A 78 21.54 18.15 0.84
C THR A 78 21.28 17.16 -0.29
N GLN A 79 21.47 17.57 -1.54
CA GLN A 79 21.34 16.71 -2.71
C GLN A 79 22.64 16.79 -3.53
N SER A 80 23.23 15.63 -3.81
CA SER A 80 24.52 15.54 -4.54
C SER A 80 25.60 16.48 -3.98
N GLY A 81 25.69 16.59 -2.65
CA GLY A 81 26.66 17.45 -1.95
C GLY A 81 26.36 18.96 -1.98
N ARG A 82 25.23 19.39 -2.56
CA ARG A 82 24.81 20.80 -2.62
C ARG A 82 23.63 21.06 -1.70
N ARG A 83 23.56 22.27 -1.13
CA ARG A 83 22.39 22.71 -0.34
C ARG A 83 21.16 22.73 -1.24
N ALA A 84 20.08 22.11 -0.79
CA ALA A 84 18.78 22.07 -1.41
C ALA A 84 17.68 22.30 -0.38
N GLN A 85 16.45 22.51 -0.81
CA GLN A 85 15.27 22.55 0.03
C GLN A 85 14.37 21.38 -0.33
N ASN A 86 14.04 20.56 0.66
CA ASN A 86 13.01 19.54 0.54
C ASN A 86 11.65 20.18 0.71
N VAL A 87 10.71 19.85 -0.17
CA VAL A 87 9.35 20.38 -0.21
C VAL A 87 8.40 19.23 0.12
N THR A 88 7.62 19.37 1.18
CA THR A 88 6.59 18.39 1.61
C THR A 88 5.24 19.07 1.73
N LEU A 89 4.16 18.29 1.87
CA LEU A 89 2.91 18.86 2.41
C LEU A 89 3.15 19.37 3.83
N ALA A 90 2.44 20.43 4.21
CA ALA A 90 2.55 20.95 5.58
C ALA A 90 1.90 19.98 6.57
N HIS A 91 2.61 19.63 7.64
CA HIS A 91 2.13 18.71 8.68
C HIS A 91 0.81 19.19 9.32
N ALA A 92 0.63 20.50 9.44
CA ALA A 92 -0.56 21.12 10.04
C ALA A 92 -1.83 20.99 9.16
N LEU A 93 -1.77 20.43 7.94
CA LEU A 93 -2.95 20.25 7.09
C LEU A 93 -3.94 19.24 7.65
N GLY A 94 -3.49 18.30 8.47
CA GLY A 94 -4.33 17.31 9.13
C GLY A 94 -3.67 15.93 9.21
N LEU A 95 -4.43 14.99 9.73
CA LEU A 95 -4.00 13.64 10.02
C LEU A 95 -4.67 12.62 9.08
N VAL A 96 -4.00 11.50 8.90
CA VAL A 96 -4.52 10.32 8.22
C VAL A 96 -4.26 9.06 9.05
N VAL A 97 -5.11 8.08 8.90
CA VAL A 97 -4.95 6.79 9.58
C VAL A 97 -4.74 5.70 8.55
N GLY A 98 -3.74 4.87 8.76
CA GLY A 98 -3.51 3.63 8.03
C GLY A 98 -3.81 2.43 8.91
N VAL A 99 -4.62 1.50 8.41
CA VAL A 99 -4.96 0.25 9.10
C VAL A 99 -4.61 -0.92 8.21
N HIS A 100 -4.03 -1.96 8.78
CA HIS A 100 -3.82 -3.23 8.10
C HIS A 100 -4.43 -4.36 8.89
N PHE A 101 -5.32 -5.13 8.27
CA PHE A 101 -5.86 -6.38 8.79
C PHE A 101 -5.28 -7.56 8.02
N SER A 102 -4.53 -8.40 8.72
CA SER A 102 -4.08 -9.69 8.22
C SER A 102 -4.81 -10.84 8.92
N THR A 103 -4.47 -12.07 8.58
CA THR A 103 -5.04 -13.26 9.23
C THR A 103 -4.67 -13.42 10.70
N ARG A 104 -3.60 -12.76 11.18
CA ARG A 104 -3.05 -12.95 12.52
C ARG A 104 -2.74 -11.67 13.30
N HIS A 105 -2.82 -10.54 12.66
CA HIS A 105 -2.54 -9.25 13.32
C HIS A 105 -3.31 -8.11 12.67
N MET A 106 -3.52 -7.09 13.46
CA MET A 106 -3.93 -5.77 13.04
C MET A 106 -2.82 -4.77 13.36
N ARG A 107 -2.56 -3.86 12.46
CA ARG A 107 -1.67 -2.72 12.68
C ARG A 107 -2.41 -1.45 12.37
N VAL A 108 -2.33 -0.47 13.27
CA VAL A 108 -2.93 0.86 13.09
C VAL A 108 -1.83 1.89 13.25
N ALA A 109 -1.74 2.83 12.32
CA ALA A 109 -0.80 3.95 12.40
C ALA A 109 -1.53 5.26 12.14
N LEU A 110 -1.26 6.24 12.98
CA LEU A 110 -1.66 7.63 12.84
C LEU A 110 -0.48 8.40 12.24
N ALA A 111 -0.71 9.12 11.16
CA ALA A 111 0.31 9.91 10.48
C ALA A 111 -0.23 11.28 10.06
N ASP A 112 0.68 12.21 9.79
CA ASP A 112 0.33 13.43 9.08
C ASP A 112 0.27 13.21 7.56
N VAL A 113 -0.17 14.22 6.83
CA VAL A 113 -0.25 14.17 5.35
C VAL A 113 1.11 14.12 4.65
N ALA A 114 2.20 14.40 5.37
CA ALA A 114 3.58 14.23 4.87
C ALA A 114 4.12 12.82 5.11
N HIS A 115 3.26 11.89 5.53
CA HIS A 115 3.55 10.47 5.84
C HIS A 115 4.44 10.25 7.08
N THR A 116 4.57 11.25 7.97
CA THR A 116 5.27 11.08 9.23
C THR A 116 4.37 10.36 10.23
N VAL A 117 4.76 9.15 10.63
CA VAL A 117 4.02 8.37 11.63
C VAL A 117 4.20 8.98 13.01
N LEU A 118 3.09 9.33 13.64
CA LEU A 118 3.03 9.96 14.98
C LEU A 118 2.79 8.93 16.08
N ALA A 119 1.95 7.93 15.80
CA ALA A 119 1.66 6.83 16.71
C ALA A 119 1.40 5.55 15.91
N GLU A 120 1.72 4.39 16.48
CA GLU A 120 1.52 3.10 15.84
C GLU A 120 1.23 2.02 16.89
N HIS A 121 0.25 1.16 16.59
CA HIS A 121 -0.06 -0.02 17.40
C HIS A 121 -0.05 -1.28 16.56
N HIS A 122 0.49 -2.36 17.13
CA HIS A 122 0.49 -3.71 16.57
C HIS A 122 -0.23 -4.66 17.51
N VAL A 123 -1.33 -5.23 17.06
CA VAL A 123 -2.23 -6.04 17.87
C VAL A 123 -2.34 -7.45 17.27
N PRO A 124 -2.02 -8.50 18.02
CA PRO A 124 -2.26 -9.87 17.56
C PRO A 124 -3.76 -10.14 17.47
N LEU A 125 -4.18 -10.90 16.46
CA LEU A 125 -5.54 -11.32 16.23
C LEU A 125 -5.68 -12.83 16.37
N ALA A 126 -6.85 -13.30 16.81
CA ALA A 126 -7.22 -14.71 16.76
C ALA A 126 -7.32 -15.17 15.29
N LYS A 127 -7.06 -16.46 15.03
CA LYS A 127 -7.05 -17.00 13.66
C LYS A 127 -8.38 -16.80 12.92
N ASP A 128 -9.50 -16.87 13.63
CA ASP A 128 -10.86 -16.74 13.08
C ASP A 128 -11.53 -15.45 13.64
N HIS A 129 -10.78 -14.34 13.65
CA HIS A 129 -11.29 -13.05 14.13
C HIS A 129 -12.43 -12.52 13.24
N ARG A 130 -13.37 -11.82 13.87
CA ARG A 130 -14.58 -11.33 13.20
C ARG A 130 -14.48 -9.86 12.89
N ALA A 131 -14.92 -9.49 11.70
CA ALA A 131 -14.87 -8.10 11.23
C ALA A 131 -15.61 -7.12 12.16
N ASP A 132 -16.80 -7.47 12.67
CA ASP A 132 -17.58 -6.62 13.56
C ASP A 132 -16.80 -6.22 14.80
N TYR A 133 -16.19 -7.19 15.48
CA TYR A 133 -15.37 -6.95 16.67
C TYR A 133 -14.08 -6.18 16.38
N GLU A 134 -13.36 -6.57 15.33
CA GLU A 134 -12.08 -5.91 15.02
C GLU A 134 -12.25 -4.48 14.49
N LEU A 135 -13.35 -4.21 13.78
CA LEU A 135 -13.66 -2.85 13.31
C LEU A 135 -14.09 -1.95 14.49
N ASP A 136 -14.83 -2.47 15.50
CA ASP A 136 -15.13 -1.72 16.73
C ASP A 136 -13.86 -1.40 17.50
N LYS A 137 -13.01 -2.42 17.72
CA LYS A 137 -11.72 -2.26 18.40
C LYS A 137 -10.82 -1.26 17.70
N THR A 138 -10.80 -1.28 16.35
CA THR A 138 -10.03 -0.32 15.56
C THR A 138 -10.51 1.13 15.78
N ALA A 139 -11.82 1.36 15.81
CA ALA A 139 -12.35 2.68 16.05
C ALA A 139 -11.97 3.22 17.44
N PHE A 140 -12.03 2.37 18.47
CA PHE A 140 -11.54 2.69 19.80
C PHE A 140 -10.04 3.05 19.81
N LEU A 141 -9.24 2.19 19.20
CA LEU A 141 -7.78 2.37 19.15
C LEU A 141 -7.39 3.67 18.44
N ILE A 142 -8.09 4.03 17.36
CA ILE A 142 -7.86 5.31 16.66
C ILE A 142 -8.17 6.49 17.59
N SER A 143 -9.25 6.44 18.37
CA SER A 143 -9.59 7.50 19.33
C SER A 143 -8.54 7.66 20.43
N ASP A 144 -8.07 6.55 20.99
CA ASP A 144 -7.02 6.51 22.01
C ASP A 144 -5.69 7.05 21.46
N MET A 145 -5.33 6.68 20.25
CA MET A 145 -4.12 7.19 19.57
C MET A 145 -4.19 8.70 19.33
N LEU A 146 -5.35 9.22 18.92
CA LEU A 146 -5.55 10.65 18.72
C LEU A 146 -5.39 11.41 20.04
N GLU A 147 -6.01 10.92 21.13
CA GLU A 147 -5.86 11.51 22.45
C GLU A 147 -4.40 11.54 22.92
N SER A 148 -3.65 10.45 22.65
CA SER A 148 -2.22 10.35 23.04
C SER A 148 -1.32 11.39 22.37
N VAL A 149 -1.71 11.91 21.21
CA VAL A 149 -0.97 12.96 20.48
C VAL A 149 -1.63 14.35 20.62
N GLY A 150 -2.65 14.47 21.45
CA GLY A 150 -3.37 15.73 21.67
C GLY A 150 -4.24 16.19 20.51
N ALA A 151 -4.67 15.25 19.64
CA ALA A 151 -5.48 15.50 18.47
C ALA A 151 -6.91 14.96 18.63
N THR A 152 -7.78 15.34 17.71
CA THR A 152 -9.18 14.93 17.70
C THR A 152 -9.57 14.28 16.37
N MET A 153 -10.69 13.55 16.34
CA MET A 153 -11.23 12.98 15.11
C MET A 153 -11.54 14.06 14.05
N ALA A 154 -11.77 15.31 14.45
CA ALA A 154 -12.01 16.39 13.51
C ALA A 154 -10.81 16.69 12.60
N GLU A 155 -9.60 16.39 13.06
CA GLU A 155 -8.34 16.61 12.34
C GLU A 155 -8.01 15.44 11.38
N VAL A 156 -8.70 14.30 11.51
CA VAL A 156 -8.52 13.15 10.60
C VAL A 156 -9.22 13.43 9.28
N LEU A 157 -8.46 13.51 8.21
CA LEU A 157 -8.93 13.78 6.84
C LEU A 157 -9.47 12.54 6.15
N ALA A 158 -8.75 11.42 6.30
CA ALA A 158 -9.12 10.15 5.68
C ALA A 158 -8.51 8.96 6.43
N VAL A 159 -9.11 7.79 6.23
CA VAL A 159 -8.63 6.50 6.74
C VAL A 159 -8.42 5.55 5.57
N GLY A 160 -7.23 5.00 5.44
CA GLY A 160 -6.91 3.92 4.52
C GLY A 160 -6.89 2.58 5.24
N ILE A 161 -7.43 1.55 4.61
CA ILE A 161 -7.45 0.19 5.16
C ILE A 161 -6.88 -0.79 4.16
N ALA A 162 -5.82 -1.47 4.54
CA ALA A 162 -5.24 -2.61 3.85
C ALA A 162 -5.89 -3.89 4.35
N LEU A 163 -6.56 -4.63 3.48
CA LEU A 163 -7.19 -5.90 3.83
C LEU A 163 -6.48 -7.05 3.13
N GLN A 164 -6.08 -8.08 3.89
CA GLN A 164 -5.39 -9.25 3.33
C GLN A 164 -6.39 -10.23 2.67
N ALA A 165 -7.08 -9.73 1.64
CA ALA A 165 -8.02 -10.49 0.83
C ALA A 165 -8.21 -9.81 -0.53
N PRO A 166 -8.55 -10.57 -1.60
CA PRO A 166 -9.00 -9.98 -2.85
C PRO A 166 -10.33 -9.24 -2.64
N LEU A 167 -10.44 -8.04 -3.21
CA LEU A 167 -11.60 -7.16 -3.03
C LEU A 167 -12.35 -6.97 -4.34
N LYS A 168 -13.68 -6.93 -4.26
CA LYS A 168 -14.53 -6.50 -5.38
C LYS A 168 -14.47 -4.97 -5.50
N ARG A 169 -13.94 -4.48 -6.60
CA ARG A 169 -13.77 -3.04 -6.85
C ARG A 169 -15.05 -2.23 -6.63
N ARG A 170 -16.22 -2.77 -7.02
CA ARG A 170 -17.50 -2.05 -6.95
C ARG A 170 -18.11 -1.98 -5.54
N THR A 171 -17.84 -2.94 -4.68
CA THR A 171 -18.49 -3.06 -3.36
C THR A 171 -17.53 -2.96 -2.19
N GLY A 172 -16.20 -3.04 -2.42
CA GLY A 172 -15.20 -3.08 -1.36
C GLY A 172 -15.31 -4.30 -0.44
N THR A 173 -16.13 -5.31 -0.81
CA THR A 173 -16.25 -6.57 -0.06
C THR A 173 -15.27 -7.60 -0.58
N THR A 174 -14.99 -8.63 0.20
CA THR A 174 -14.13 -9.75 -0.24
C THR A 174 -14.66 -10.37 -1.53
N ALA A 175 -13.77 -10.59 -2.51
CA ALA A 175 -14.15 -11.10 -3.84
C ALA A 175 -14.59 -12.57 -3.80
N ARG A 176 -14.06 -13.36 -2.85
CA ARG A 176 -14.35 -14.78 -2.66
C ARG A 176 -14.51 -15.08 -1.18
N SER A 177 -15.54 -15.87 -0.86
CA SER A 177 -15.80 -16.31 0.51
C SER A 177 -14.68 -17.22 1.03
N GLY A 178 -14.40 -17.12 2.33
CA GLY A 178 -13.40 -17.92 3.03
C GLY A 178 -11.95 -17.46 2.87
N MET A 179 -11.67 -16.42 2.07
CA MET A 179 -10.31 -15.88 1.91
C MET A 179 -9.82 -15.18 3.19
N LEU A 180 -10.70 -14.43 3.83
CA LEU A 180 -10.50 -13.90 5.18
C LEU A 180 -11.77 -14.24 5.99
N ARG A 181 -11.69 -15.30 6.79
CA ARG A 181 -12.83 -15.82 7.54
C ARG A 181 -13.39 -14.77 8.48
N GLY A 182 -14.73 -14.68 8.57
CA GLY A 182 -15.40 -13.68 9.40
C GLY A 182 -15.53 -12.29 8.78
N TRP A 183 -15.05 -12.11 7.52
CA TRP A 183 -15.10 -10.83 6.79
C TRP A 183 -15.94 -10.92 5.51
N ASP A 184 -16.52 -12.07 5.22
CA ASP A 184 -17.28 -12.29 4.00
C ASP A 184 -18.50 -11.35 3.91
N GLY A 185 -18.59 -10.63 2.78
CA GLY A 185 -19.71 -9.73 2.51
C GLY A 185 -19.73 -8.44 3.35
N VAL A 186 -18.74 -8.20 4.21
CA VAL A 186 -18.69 -6.98 5.03
C VAL A 186 -18.21 -5.80 4.19
N PRO A 187 -19.01 -4.71 4.06
CA PRO A 187 -18.59 -3.49 3.37
C PRO A 187 -17.75 -2.62 4.33
N VAL A 188 -16.47 -2.98 4.46
CA VAL A 188 -15.55 -2.44 5.48
C VAL A 188 -15.49 -0.92 5.45
N ALA A 189 -15.39 -0.31 4.26
CA ALA A 189 -15.34 1.15 4.10
C ALA A 189 -16.59 1.83 4.69
N GLU A 190 -17.79 1.33 4.36
CA GLU A 190 -19.05 1.91 4.83
C GLU A 190 -19.23 1.74 6.34
N VAL A 191 -18.86 0.55 6.86
CA VAL A 191 -18.95 0.26 8.29
C VAL A 191 -18.05 1.21 9.08
N MET A 192 -16.79 1.36 8.68
CA MET A 192 -15.85 2.25 9.35
C MET A 192 -16.20 3.73 9.16
N LYS A 193 -16.68 4.12 7.98
CA LYS A 193 -17.18 5.49 7.73
C LYS A 193 -18.29 5.88 8.71
N ARG A 194 -19.25 4.98 8.99
CA ARG A 194 -20.31 5.23 9.98
C ARG A 194 -19.77 5.37 11.40
N ARG A 195 -18.74 4.56 11.78
CA ARG A 195 -18.15 4.60 13.12
C ARG A 195 -17.31 5.85 13.37
N LEU A 196 -16.52 6.24 12.37
CA LEU A 196 -15.55 7.33 12.52
C LEU A 196 -16.08 8.70 12.06
N GLY A 197 -17.15 8.73 11.26
CA GLY A 197 -17.62 9.97 10.62
C GLY A 197 -16.62 10.58 9.63
N ARG A 198 -15.72 9.77 9.08
CA ARG A 198 -14.63 10.17 8.18
C ARG A 198 -14.65 9.34 6.89
N ALA A 199 -14.03 9.87 5.84
CA ALA A 199 -13.85 9.12 4.60
C ALA A 199 -12.93 7.91 4.84
N VAL A 200 -13.35 6.73 4.36
CA VAL A 200 -12.61 5.47 4.53
C VAL A 200 -12.45 4.82 3.16
N PHE A 201 -11.23 4.42 2.85
CA PHE A 201 -10.84 3.79 1.60
C PHE A 201 -10.21 2.43 1.91
N VAL A 202 -10.61 1.40 1.17
CA VAL A 202 -10.15 0.02 1.40
C VAL A 202 -9.52 -0.51 0.13
N GLU A 203 -8.35 -1.15 0.24
CA GLU A 203 -7.67 -1.79 -0.87
C GLU A 203 -6.97 -3.08 -0.38
N ASN A 204 -6.60 -3.95 -1.32
CA ASN A 204 -5.84 -5.16 -1.04
C ASN A 204 -4.47 -4.84 -0.41
N ALA A 205 -4.07 -5.63 0.60
CA ALA A 205 -2.84 -5.38 1.36
C ALA A 205 -1.56 -5.46 0.50
N ALA A 206 -1.47 -6.39 -0.45
CA ALA A 206 -0.31 -6.49 -1.34
C ALA A 206 -0.24 -5.29 -2.31
N ASN A 207 -1.38 -4.80 -2.79
CA ASN A 207 -1.44 -3.57 -3.61
C ASN A 207 -0.97 -2.36 -2.81
N LEU A 208 -1.39 -2.22 -1.55
CA LEU A 208 -0.95 -1.10 -0.71
C LEU A 208 0.52 -1.24 -0.29
N SER A 209 1.00 -2.46 -0.05
CA SER A 209 2.43 -2.70 0.18
C SER A 209 3.27 -2.31 -1.05
N ALA A 210 2.81 -2.66 -2.26
CA ALA A 210 3.44 -2.23 -3.51
C ALA A 210 3.44 -0.70 -3.65
N LEU A 211 2.32 -0.04 -3.32
CA LEU A 211 2.23 1.41 -3.32
C LEU A 211 3.24 2.05 -2.36
N ALA A 212 3.37 1.51 -1.14
CA ALA A 212 4.34 2.01 -0.18
C ALA A 212 5.79 1.85 -0.67
N GLU A 213 6.14 0.67 -1.17
CA GLU A 213 7.50 0.41 -1.71
C GLU A 213 7.80 1.26 -2.94
N LEU A 214 6.79 1.58 -3.77
CA LEU A 214 6.92 2.50 -4.89
C LEU A 214 7.16 3.95 -4.43
N ARG A 215 6.52 4.39 -3.36
CA ARG A 215 6.58 5.78 -2.88
C ARG A 215 7.80 6.07 -2.03
N MET A 216 8.17 5.14 -1.15
CA MET A 216 9.15 5.39 -0.10
C MET A 216 10.12 4.22 0.16
N GLY A 217 10.03 3.13 -0.62
CA GLY A 217 10.80 1.92 -0.41
C GLY A 217 11.63 1.49 -1.62
N ALA A 218 11.81 0.17 -1.74
CA ALA A 218 12.71 -0.47 -2.69
C ALA A 218 12.30 -0.33 -4.17
N ALA A 219 11.03 -0.04 -4.47
CA ALA A 219 10.55 0.19 -5.83
C ALA A 219 10.57 1.68 -6.24
N ARG A 220 11.12 2.58 -5.40
CA ARG A 220 11.17 4.02 -5.69
C ARG A 220 11.92 4.29 -7.00
N GLY A 221 11.31 5.10 -7.86
CA GLY A 221 11.88 5.48 -9.16
C GLY A 221 11.71 4.43 -10.26
N LYS A 222 11.00 3.32 -10.00
CA LYS A 222 10.66 2.30 -10.99
C LYS A 222 9.29 2.57 -11.59
N ASN A 223 9.14 2.30 -12.89
CA ASN A 223 7.85 2.39 -13.57
C ASN A 223 7.11 1.05 -13.56
N ASP A 224 7.84 -0.04 -13.78
CA ASP A 224 7.27 -1.38 -13.85
C ASP A 224 7.97 -2.26 -12.82
N ALA A 225 7.24 -2.66 -11.79
CA ALA A 225 7.76 -3.46 -10.69
C ALA A 225 6.68 -4.40 -10.12
N VAL A 226 7.12 -5.45 -9.45
CA VAL A 226 6.24 -6.37 -8.75
C VAL A 226 6.65 -6.41 -7.28
N PHE A 227 5.71 -6.23 -6.38
CA PHE A 227 5.88 -6.52 -4.97
C PHE A 227 5.31 -7.91 -4.68
N LEU A 228 6.11 -8.77 -4.07
CA LEU A 228 5.69 -10.09 -3.59
C LEU A 228 5.60 -10.08 -2.07
N GLU A 229 4.43 -10.30 -1.54
CA GLU A 229 4.22 -10.50 -0.10
C GLU A 229 4.28 -11.99 0.21
N ILE A 230 5.28 -12.40 1.00
CA ILE A 230 5.54 -13.80 1.35
C ILE A 230 5.43 -13.97 2.86
N GLY A 231 4.40 -14.69 3.30
CA GLY A 231 4.11 -14.91 4.72
C GLY A 231 3.11 -16.04 4.91
N ASP A 232 2.14 -15.87 5.84
CA ASP A 232 1.01 -16.80 6.01
C ASP A 232 0.23 -16.99 4.69
N SER A 233 0.15 -15.96 3.87
CA SER A 233 -0.34 -16.02 2.49
C SER A 233 0.76 -15.54 1.51
N ILE A 234 0.53 -15.81 0.24
CA ILE A 234 1.35 -15.29 -0.85
C ILE A 234 0.47 -14.40 -1.72
N GLY A 235 0.90 -13.15 -1.91
CA GLY A 235 0.21 -12.17 -2.76
C GLY A 235 1.21 -11.39 -3.60
N ALA A 236 0.70 -10.65 -4.58
CA ALA A 236 1.49 -9.69 -5.33
C ALA A 236 0.75 -8.36 -5.50
N GLY A 237 1.50 -7.27 -5.50
CA GLY A 237 1.05 -5.97 -5.99
C GLY A 237 1.80 -5.62 -7.26
N LEU A 238 1.07 -5.33 -8.32
CA LEU A 238 1.63 -5.02 -9.63
C LEU A 238 1.74 -3.50 -9.79
N ILE A 239 2.90 -3.03 -10.20
CA ILE A 239 3.15 -1.63 -10.55
C ILE A 239 3.42 -1.60 -12.05
N LEU A 240 2.56 -0.91 -12.80
CA LEU A 240 2.67 -0.73 -14.24
C LEU A 240 2.57 0.78 -14.56
N ASN A 241 3.52 1.30 -15.34
CA ASN A 241 3.59 2.72 -15.68
C ASN A 241 3.59 3.63 -14.42
N GLY A 242 4.28 3.24 -13.36
CA GLY A 242 4.38 4.00 -12.11
C GLY A 242 3.09 4.07 -11.29
N GLN A 243 2.15 3.15 -11.52
CA GLN A 243 0.87 3.05 -10.81
C GLN A 243 0.56 1.61 -10.41
N VAL A 244 -0.12 1.44 -9.28
CA VAL A 244 -0.60 0.11 -8.87
C VAL A 244 -1.71 -0.33 -9.81
N PHE A 245 -1.55 -1.50 -10.40
CA PHE A 245 -2.50 -2.13 -11.30
C PHE A 245 -3.34 -3.17 -10.56
N SER A 246 -4.59 -2.84 -10.28
CA SER A 246 -5.54 -3.73 -9.59
C SER A 246 -6.44 -4.55 -10.54
N GLY A 247 -6.32 -4.36 -11.87
CA GLY A 247 -7.13 -5.08 -12.87
C GLY A 247 -8.57 -4.57 -12.97
N HIS A 248 -9.34 -5.21 -13.86
CA HIS A 248 -10.72 -4.80 -14.15
C HIS A 248 -11.65 -4.90 -12.91
N ASN A 249 -11.56 -6.01 -12.18
CA ASN A 249 -12.43 -6.30 -11.02
C ASN A 249 -11.74 -6.05 -9.66
N GLY A 250 -10.49 -5.57 -9.63
CA GLY A 250 -9.73 -5.38 -8.40
C GLY A 250 -8.99 -6.63 -7.91
N SER A 251 -8.84 -7.67 -8.74
CA SER A 251 -8.22 -8.96 -8.35
C SER A 251 -6.93 -9.26 -9.12
N ALA A 252 -6.27 -8.25 -9.70
CA ALA A 252 -4.92 -8.46 -10.24
C ALA A 252 -3.95 -8.68 -9.07
N GLY A 253 -2.92 -9.51 -9.30
CA GLY A 253 -1.94 -9.81 -8.26
C GLY A 253 -2.27 -11.01 -7.37
N GLU A 254 -3.30 -11.82 -7.68
CA GLU A 254 -3.60 -13.08 -6.97
C GLU A 254 -2.56 -14.18 -7.28
N PHE A 255 -1.30 -13.80 -7.18
CA PHE A 255 -0.12 -14.58 -7.53
C PHE A 255 -0.01 -15.90 -6.76
N GLY A 256 -0.32 -15.89 -5.46
CA GLY A 256 -0.32 -17.07 -4.62
C GLY A 256 -1.33 -18.14 -5.05
N HIS A 257 -2.32 -17.77 -5.89
CA HIS A 257 -3.36 -18.67 -6.39
C HIS A 257 -3.12 -19.12 -7.84
N THR A 258 -1.95 -18.81 -8.42
CA THR A 258 -1.50 -19.43 -9.67
C THR A 258 -1.13 -20.91 -9.41
N THR A 259 -1.59 -21.80 -10.29
CA THR A 259 -1.30 -23.24 -10.19
C THR A 259 0.12 -23.51 -10.66
N ILE A 260 0.98 -24.00 -9.80
CA ILE A 260 2.37 -24.42 -10.11
C ILE A 260 2.55 -25.94 -10.12
N ARG A 261 1.54 -26.67 -9.64
CA ARG A 261 1.51 -28.14 -9.66
C ARG A 261 0.08 -28.65 -9.77
N GLU A 262 -0.31 -29.16 -10.94
CA GLU A 262 -1.70 -29.58 -11.23
C GLU A 262 -2.27 -30.58 -10.18
N ASN A 263 -1.48 -31.58 -9.80
CA ASN A 263 -1.85 -32.60 -8.81
C ASN A 263 -1.41 -32.25 -7.37
N GLY A 264 -1.21 -30.95 -7.08
CA GLY A 264 -0.77 -30.48 -5.79
C GLY A 264 -1.89 -30.45 -4.72
N PRO A 265 -1.59 -29.94 -3.52
CA PRO A 265 -2.55 -29.86 -2.41
C PRO A 265 -3.72 -28.95 -2.76
N VAL A 266 -4.86 -29.18 -2.09
CA VAL A 266 -6.03 -28.30 -2.19
C VAL A 266 -5.73 -26.97 -1.50
N CYS A 267 -5.94 -25.87 -2.20
CA CYS A 267 -5.78 -24.52 -1.68
C CYS A 267 -7.08 -24.05 -1.01
N ARG A 268 -6.96 -23.13 -0.03
CA ARG A 268 -8.12 -22.47 0.61
C ARG A 268 -9.02 -21.73 -0.41
N CYS A 269 -8.50 -21.35 -1.57
CA CYS A 269 -9.30 -20.76 -2.64
C CYS A 269 -10.17 -21.80 -3.40
N GLY A 270 -10.07 -23.09 -3.09
CA GLY A 270 -10.80 -24.18 -3.73
C GLY A 270 -10.11 -24.79 -4.94
N ASN A 271 -9.02 -24.20 -5.48
CA ASN A 271 -8.19 -24.79 -6.54
C ASN A 271 -7.18 -25.80 -5.95
N ARG A 272 -6.47 -26.50 -6.84
CA ARG A 272 -5.34 -27.37 -6.50
C ARG A 272 -4.02 -26.80 -6.98
N GLY A 273 -2.95 -27.10 -6.21
CA GLY A 273 -1.57 -26.82 -6.59
C GLY A 273 -1.21 -25.37 -6.73
N CYS A 274 -1.96 -24.51 -6.05
CA CYS A 274 -1.63 -23.09 -5.96
C CYS A 274 -0.28 -22.89 -5.28
N LEU A 275 0.48 -21.89 -5.70
CA LEU A 275 1.76 -21.52 -5.10
C LEU A 275 1.65 -21.36 -3.58
N GLU A 276 0.62 -20.68 -3.07
CA GLU A 276 0.39 -20.47 -1.64
C GLU A 276 0.22 -21.80 -0.87
N ALA A 277 -0.47 -22.78 -1.46
CA ALA A 277 -0.66 -24.08 -0.84
C ALA A 277 0.60 -24.95 -0.79
N ILE A 278 1.66 -24.57 -1.52
CA ILE A 278 2.94 -25.28 -1.62
C ILE A 278 4.04 -24.54 -0.86
N ALA A 279 4.12 -23.23 -0.98
CA ALA A 279 5.23 -22.41 -0.48
C ALA A 279 4.80 -21.34 0.54
N GLY A 280 3.52 -21.25 0.90
CA GLY A 280 3.03 -20.33 1.93
C GLY A 280 3.33 -20.82 3.35
N GLY A 281 3.24 -19.92 4.32
CA GLY A 281 3.54 -20.20 5.73
C GLY A 281 2.86 -21.47 6.28
N PRO A 282 1.56 -21.71 6.06
CA PRO A 282 0.91 -22.93 6.52
C PRO A 282 1.52 -24.22 5.97
N ALA A 283 1.98 -24.24 4.71
CA ALA A 283 2.64 -25.40 4.11
C ALA A 283 4.02 -25.66 4.78
N ILE A 284 4.81 -24.60 4.96
CA ILE A 284 6.11 -24.66 5.65
C ILE A 284 5.95 -25.20 7.08
N LEU A 285 4.97 -24.69 7.82
CA LEU A 285 4.69 -25.10 9.20
C LEU A 285 4.26 -26.56 9.29
N GLU A 286 3.45 -27.03 8.34
CA GLU A 286 3.00 -28.43 8.32
C GLU A 286 4.15 -29.38 7.98
N ASN A 287 5.05 -29.02 7.04
CA ASN A 287 6.23 -29.80 6.69
C ASN A 287 7.20 -29.97 7.89
N LEU A 288 7.37 -28.92 8.70
CA LEU A 288 8.25 -28.93 9.87
C LEU A 288 7.61 -29.57 11.11
N LYS A 289 6.30 -29.79 11.14
CA LYS A 289 5.56 -30.20 12.32
C LYS A 289 6.06 -31.49 12.97
N ASN A 290 6.40 -32.50 12.17
CA ASN A 290 6.86 -33.79 12.67
C ASN A 290 8.27 -33.74 13.29
N THR A 291 9.11 -32.78 12.85
CA THR A 291 10.50 -32.68 13.30
C THR A 291 10.70 -31.60 14.36
N HIS A 292 9.89 -30.54 14.31
CA HIS A 292 10.09 -29.34 15.14
C HIS A 292 8.89 -29.03 16.05
N GLY A 293 7.79 -29.81 15.95
CA GLY A 293 6.54 -29.55 16.68
C GLY A 293 5.79 -28.35 16.16
N ALA A 294 4.97 -27.75 17.02
CA ALA A 294 4.19 -26.56 16.65
C ALA A 294 5.05 -25.30 16.68
N LEU A 295 5.34 -24.74 15.49
CA LEU A 295 6.07 -23.49 15.31
C LEU A 295 5.12 -22.37 14.82
N LYS A 296 5.54 -21.13 15.02
CA LYS A 296 5.04 -19.97 14.30
C LYS A 296 6.01 -19.63 13.14
N LEU A 297 5.55 -18.92 12.15
CA LEU A 297 6.40 -18.56 11.00
C LEU A 297 7.64 -17.75 11.41
N ASN A 298 7.50 -16.85 12.38
CA ASN A 298 8.62 -16.13 12.98
C ASN A 298 9.66 -17.05 13.64
N ASP A 299 9.23 -18.16 14.24
CA ASP A 299 10.16 -19.13 14.85
C ASP A 299 10.96 -19.85 13.77
N VAL A 300 10.30 -20.19 12.63
CA VAL A 300 10.98 -20.79 11.47
C VAL A 300 12.06 -19.86 10.92
N VAL A 301 11.74 -18.58 10.72
CA VAL A 301 12.71 -17.58 10.26
C VAL A 301 13.88 -17.45 11.24
N SER A 302 13.59 -17.32 12.54
CA SER A 302 14.62 -17.14 13.57
C SER A 302 15.54 -18.36 13.68
N ARG A 303 14.98 -19.57 13.60
CA ARG A 303 15.76 -20.83 13.62
C ARG A 303 16.57 -21.00 12.35
N ALA A 304 16.05 -20.67 11.19
CA ALA A 304 16.79 -20.71 9.94
C ALA A 304 17.99 -19.75 9.97
N MET A 305 17.81 -18.54 10.48
CA MET A 305 18.91 -17.57 10.67
C MET A 305 19.95 -18.06 11.69
N ALA A 306 19.54 -18.89 12.65
CA ALA A 306 20.45 -19.55 13.58
C ALA A 306 21.10 -20.83 13.03
N GLY A 307 20.84 -21.21 11.77
CA GLY A 307 21.47 -22.34 11.08
C GLY A 307 20.73 -23.68 11.23
N ASP A 308 19.48 -23.71 11.69
CA ASP A 308 18.68 -24.93 11.72
C ASP A 308 18.44 -25.46 10.30
N ALA A 309 18.99 -26.65 10.02
CA ALA A 309 19.01 -27.23 8.69
C ALA A 309 17.61 -27.52 8.10
N GLY A 310 16.65 -27.89 8.94
CA GLY A 310 15.26 -28.13 8.53
C GLY A 310 14.59 -26.83 8.09
N CYS A 311 14.68 -25.79 8.91
CA CYS A 311 14.11 -24.48 8.63
C CYS A 311 14.79 -23.80 7.41
N VAL A 312 16.11 -23.91 7.27
CA VAL A 312 16.87 -23.41 6.09
C VAL A 312 16.38 -24.09 4.81
N ARG A 313 16.20 -25.43 4.86
CA ARG A 313 15.73 -26.19 3.70
C ARG A 313 14.33 -25.77 3.29
N GLU A 314 13.37 -25.69 4.22
CA GLU A 314 11.99 -25.32 3.92
C GLU A 314 11.86 -23.90 3.35
N ILE A 315 12.63 -22.92 3.88
CA ILE A 315 12.68 -21.57 3.33
C ILE A 315 13.27 -21.57 1.92
N GLY A 316 14.34 -22.34 1.69
CA GLY A 316 14.96 -22.47 0.38
C GLY A 316 14.05 -23.15 -0.65
N ASP A 317 13.31 -24.20 -0.25
CA ASP A 317 12.33 -24.89 -1.09
C ASP A 317 11.17 -23.95 -1.47
N ALA A 318 10.64 -23.20 -0.50
CA ALA A 318 9.67 -22.16 -0.76
C ALA A 318 10.21 -21.11 -1.74
N GLY A 319 11.43 -20.65 -1.54
CA GLY A 319 12.10 -19.71 -2.43
C GLY A 319 12.20 -20.20 -3.87
N ARG A 320 12.55 -21.49 -4.08
CA ARG A 320 12.58 -22.08 -5.43
C ARG A 320 11.21 -22.09 -6.10
N HIS A 321 10.16 -22.49 -5.39
CA HIS A 321 8.80 -22.49 -5.94
C HIS A 321 8.32 -21.08 -6.29
N ILE A 322 8.62 -20.09 -5.42
CA ILE A 322 8.30 -18.68 -5.65
C ILE A 322 9.07 -18.16 -6.87
N GLY A 323 10.36 -18.52 -7.00
CA GLY A 323 11.19 -18.08 -8.12
C GLY A 323 10.70 -18.59 -9.48
N VAL A 324 10.28 -19.85 -9.58
CA VAL A 324 9.65 -20.40 -10.80
C VAL A 324 8.37 -19.63 -11.14
N ALA A 325 7.53 -19.36 -10.15
CA ALA A 325 6.32 -18.57 -10.37
C ALA A 325 6.64 -17.09 -10.72
N ALA A 326 7.68 -16.50 -10.11
CA ALA A 326 8.15 -15.16 -10.42
C ALA A 326 8.67 -15.05 -11.87
N ALA A 327 9.36 -16.09 -12.38
CA ALA A 327 9.77 -16.15 -13.77
C ALA A 327 8.58 -16.04 -14.73
N ASN A 328 7.44 -16.67 -14.42
CA ASN A 328 6.23 -16.52 -15.21
C ASN A 328 5.72 -15.07 -15.23
N LEU A 329 5.82 -14.33 -14.11
CA LEU A 329 5.51 -12.90 -14.09
C LEU A 329 6.50 -12.10 -14.93
N CYS A 330 7.80 -12.43 -14.87
CA CYS A 330 8.81 -11.78 -15.70
C CYS A 330 8.52 -11.97 -17.20
N ASN A 331 8.21 -13.20 -17.61
CA ASN A 331 7.87 -13.50 -19.01
C ASN A 331 6.57 -12.81 -19.50
N LEU A 332 5.67 -12.37 -18.58
CA LEU A 332 4.40 -11.73 -18.94
C LEU A 332 4.44 -10.20 -18.81
N LEU A 333 5.20 -9.67 -17.85
CA LEU A 333 5.15 -8.25 -17.46
C LEU A 333 6.46 -7.51 -17.69
N ASP A 334 7.59 -8.23 -17.84
CA ASP A 334 8.93 -7.66 -18.02
C ASP A 334 9.25 -6.55 -17.01
N PRO A 335 9.16 -6.80 -15.68
CA PRO A 335 9.33 -5.76 -14.68
C PRO A 335 10.80 -5.39 -14.51
N GLU A 336 11.10 -4.11 -14.24
CA GLU A 336 12.44 -3.63 -13.89
C GLU A 336 12.94 -4.22 -12.56
N ARG A 337 12.00 -4.50 -11.63
CA ARG A 337 12.33 -4.95 -10.27
C ARG A 337 11.23 -5.82 -9.66
N ILE A 338 11.64 -6.84 -8.92
CA ILE A 338 10.79 -7.59 -8.01
C ILE A 338 11.21 -7.26 -6.57
N VAL A 339 10.28 -6.76 -5.77
CA VAL A 339 10.49 -6.46 -4.35
C VAL A 339 9.84 -7.56 -3.53
N VAL A 340 10.61 -8.25 -2.70
CA VAL A 340 10.14 -9.34 -1.83
C VAL A 340 9.95 -8.81 -0.41
N GLY A 341 8.72 -8.83 0.05
CA GLY A 341 8.32 -8.41 1.40
C GLY A 341 7.57 -9.51 2.16
N GLY A 342 6.96 -9.12 3.27
CA GLY A 342 6.27 -10.06 4.16
C GLY A 342 7.17 -10.70 5.21
N GLU A 343 6.60 -11.61 6.00
CA GLU A 343 7.26 -12.18 7.18
C GLU A 343 8.48 -13.04 6.82
N LEU A 344 8.37 -13.85 5.75
CA LEU A 344 9.46 -14.71 5.29
C LEU A 344 10.63 -13.94 4.68
N ALA A 345 10.41 -12.74 4.13
CA ALA A 345 11.48 -11.91 3.58
C ALA A 345 12.55 -11.55 4.62
N ARG A 346 12.24 -11.64 5.91
CA ARG A 346 13.19 -11.45 7.02
C ARG A 346 14.30 -12.53 7.05
N ALA A 347 14.11 -13.66 6.37
CA ALA A 347 15.15 -14.67 6.21
C ALA A 347 16.28 -14.22 5.26
N GLY A 348 16.14 -13.07 4.60
CA GLY A 348 17.18 -12.50 3.75
C GLY A 348 17.59 -13.42 2.62
N GLU A 349 18.89 -13.65 2.46
CA GLU A 349 19.44 -14.46 1.37
C GLU A 349 19.02 -15.95 1.42
N LEU A 350 18.60 -16.46 2.57
CA LEU A 350 18.06 -17.83 2.66
C LEU A 350 16.79 -18.01 1.82
N LEU A 351 16.00 -16.92 1.62
CA LEU A 351 14.84 -16.90 0.76
C LEU A 351 15.15 -16.28 -0.62
N LEU A 352 15.81 -15.11 -0.64
CA LEU A 352 16.05 -14.34 -1.87
C LEU A 352 17.00 -15.06 -2.83
N GLY A 353 18.04 -15.70 -2.33
CA GLY A 353 19.00 -16.46 -3.16
C GLY A 353 18.31 -17.54 -3.99
N PRO A 354 17.54 -18.47 -3.38
CA PRO A 354 16.74 -19.45 -4.11
C PRO A 354 15.70 -18.84 -5.07
N ILE A 355 15.06 -17.70 -4.72
CA ILE A 355 14.14 -17.00 -5.63
C ILE A 355 14.90 -16.53 -6.87
N ARG A 356 16.00 -15.79 -6.72
CA ARG A 356 16.81 -15.29 -7.85
C ARG A 356 17.26 -16.44 -8.74
N HIS A 357 17.89 -17.45 -8.16
CA HIS A 357 18.39 -18.59 -8.91
C HIS A 357 17.30 -19.29 -9.74
N ALA A 358 16.15 -19.56 -9.16
CA ALA A 358 15.04 -20.20 -9.86
C ALA A 358 14.42 -19.29 -10.93
N THR A 359 14.36 -17.98 -10.68
CA THR A 359 13.88 -16.99 -11.65
C THR A 359 14.80 -16.92 -12.85
N GLU A 360 16.11 -16.73 -12.64
CA GLU A 360 17.13 -16.65 -13.69
C GLU A 360 17.12 -17.87 -14.63
N HIS A 361 16.90 -19.07 -14.08
CA HIS A 361 16.87 -20.30 -14.88
C HIS A 361 15.56 -20.56 -15.63
N SER A 362 14.53 -19.75 -15.38
CA SER A 362 13.17 -19.98 -15.90
C SER A 362 12.65 -18.84 -16.78
N VAL A 363 13.35 -17.71 -16.85
CA VAL A 363 12.99 -16.60 -17.75
C VAL A 363 13.55 -16.80 -19.16
N ILE A 364 12.82 -16.30 -20.18
CA ILE A 364 13.23 -16.35 -21.59
C ILE A 364 14.00 -15.09 -22.02
N VAL A 365 14.26 -14.19 -21.12
CA VAL A 365 14.97 -12.92 -21.40
C VAL A 365 16.49 -13.12 -21.50
N SER A 366 17.17 -12.23 -22.23
CA SER A 366 18.63 -12.22 -22.31
C SER A 366 19.25 -11.86 -20.95
N ASP A 367 20.50 -12.26 -20.72
CA ASP A 367 21.22 -12.07 -19.46
C ASP A 367 21.18 -10.64 -18.88
N ASP A 368 21.01 -9.63 -19.74
CA ASP A 368 20.92 -8.20 -19.35
C ASP A 368 19.52 -7.75 -18.90
N SER A 369 18.50 -8.60 -18.94
CA SER A 369 17.10 -8.23 -18.68
C SER A 369 16.43 -9.01 -17.54
N VAL A 370 17.17 -9.76 -16.74
CA VAL A 370 16.62 -10.37 -15.52
C VAL A 370 16.32 -9.24 -14.52
N PRO A 371 15.07 -9.14 -13.98
CA PRO A 371 14.76 -8.08 -13.05
C PRO A 371 15.59 -8.16 -11.77
N ASP A 372 15.92 -7.00 -11.22
CA ASP A 372 16.59 -6.91 -9.93
C ASP A 372 15.66 -7.39 -8.80
N ILE A 373 15.96 -8.52 -8.18
CA ILE A 373 15.14 -9.09 -7.09
C ILE A 373 15.74 -8.69 -5.75
N VAL A 374 15.03 -7.82 -5.03
CA VAL A 374 15.51 -7.20 -3.79
C VAL A 374 14.55 -7.40 -2.63
N GLN A 375 15.08 -7.28 -1.41
CA GLN A 375 14.23 -7.23 -0.22
C GLN A 375 13.53 -5.88 -0.10
N GLY A 376 12.25 -5.89 0.30
CA GLY A 376 11.49 -4.69 0.61
C GLY A 376 12.08 -3.93 1.80
N GLN A 377 12.06 -2.60 1.72
CA GLN A 377 12.64 -1.72 2.75
C GLN A 377 11.69 -1.46 3.92
N LEU A 378 10.39 -1.59 3.71
CA LEU A 378 9.37 -1.22 4.69
C LEU A 378 8.96 -2.37 5.62
N GLY A 379 9.42 -3.58 5.33
CA GLY A 379 9.20 -4.78 6.13
C GLY A 379 7.71 -5.04 6.37
N THR A 380 7.35 -5.46 7.60
CA THR A 380 5.96 -5.76 7.99
C THR A 380 5.06 -4.52 8.11
N ARG A 381 5.59 -3.31 7.92
CA ARG A 381 4.84 -2.05 7.95
C ARG A 381 4.33 -1.64 6.56
N ALA A 382 4.79 -2.30 5.49
CA ALA A 382 4.52 -1.88 4.11
C ALA A 382 3.02 -1.66 3.84
N ALA A 383 2.15 -2.61 4.21
CA ALA A 383 0.71 -2.49 3.99
C ALA A 383 0.07 -1.31 4.77
N THR A 384 0.51 -1.07 6.02
CA THR A 384 -0.02 0.04 6.84
C THR A 384 0.44 1.39 6.31
N LEU A 385 1.72 1.50 5.92
CA LEU A 385 2.27 2.70 5.29
C LEU A 385 1.61 2.95 3.92
N GLY A 386 1.35 1.89 3.16
CA GLY A 386 0.59 1.98 1.92
C GLY A 386 -0.84 2.45 2.12
N ALA A 387 -1.49 2.05 3.21
CA ALA A 387 -2.81 2.54 3.58
C ALA A 387 -2.79 4.05 3.92
N ILE A 388 -1.73 4.55 4.58
CA ILE A 388 -1.52 5.98 4.80
C ILE A 388 -1.36 6.71 3.46
N VAL A 389 -0.45 6.26 2.60
CA VAL A 389 -0.23 6.85 1.27
C VAL A 389 -1.51 6.86 0.46
N TYR A 390 -2.24 5.75 0.45
CA TYR A 390 -3.50 5.62 -0.27
C TYR A 390 -4.56 6.60 0.24
N ALA A 391 -4.69 6.77 1.56
CA ALA A 391 -5.58 7.76 2.16
C ALA A 391 -5.21 9.19 1.74
N VAL A 392 -3.93 9.54 1.76
CA VAL A 392 -3.43 10.85 1.30
C VAL A 392 -3.72 11.06 -0.18
N ASP A 393 -3.55 10.03 -1.02
CA ASP A 393 -3.85 10.12 -2.46
C ASP A 393 -5.33 10.43 -2.75
N GLN A 394 -6.25 10.07 -1.86
CA GLN A 394 -7.70 10.36 -1.98
C GLN A 394 -8.09 11.77 -1.52
N ILE A 395 -7.19 12.53 -0.90
CA ILE A 395 -7.46 13.89 -0.44
C ILE A 395 -7.17 14.86 -1.58
N SER A 396 -8.08 15.78 -1.88
CA SER A 396 -7.84 16.92 -2.77
C SER A 396 -7.46 18.14 -1.94
N VAL A 397 -6.27 18.66 -2.17
CA VAL A 397 -5.78 19.88 -1.49
C VAL A 397 -6.03 21.05 -2.43
N GLY A 398 -7.10 21.83 -2.16
CA GLY A 398 -7.39 23.09 -2.85
C GLY A 398 -6.68 24.27 -2.18
N THR A 399 -6.75 25.45 -2.81
CA THR A 399 -6.21 26.72 -2.26
C THR A 399 -7.07 27.24 -1.11
N GLY A 400 -7.08 26.52 0.02
CA GLY A 400 -7.81 26.92 1.23
C GLY A 400 -8.85 25.93 1.75
N SER A 401 -9.05 24.80 1.07
CA SER A 401 -9.93 23.73 1.59
C SER A 401 -9.38 22.36 1.19
N ILE A 402 -9.48 21.44 2.13
CA ILE A 402 -9.19 20.02 1.88
C ILE A 402 -10.52 19.31 1.67
N VAL A 403 -10.65 18.61 0.55
CA VAL A 403 -11.85 17.83 0.22
C VAL A 403 -11.43 16.41 -0.12
N THR A 404 -12.10 15.42 0.43
CA THR A 404 -11.94 14.02 -0.01
C THR A 404 -12.63 13.82 -1.35
N ARG A 405 -11.98 13.17 -2.31
CA ARG A 405 -12.60 12.81 -3.59
C ARG A 405 -13.78 11.87 -3.31
N PRO A 406 -14.98 12.13 -3.86
CA PRO A 406 -16.05 11.13 -3.81
C PRO A 406 -15.60 9.89 -4.60
N LEU A 407 -15.95 8.70 -4.07
CA LEU A 407 -15.75 7.41 -4.74
C LEU A 407 -16.55 7.29 -6.02
#